data_f6004cff6592f8d2a56cac42c91938ad
#
_entry.id   f6004cff6592f8d2a56cac42c91938ad
#
_cell.length_a   1.000
_cell.length_b   1.000
_cell.length_c   1.000
_cell.angle_alpha   90.00
_cell.angle_beta   90.00
_cell.angle_gamma   90.00
#
_symmetry.space_group_name_H-M   'P 1'
#
loop_
_entity.id
_entity.type
_entity.pdbx_description
1 polymer ?
#
loop_
_entity_poly.entity_id
_entity_poly.type
_entity_poly.pdbx_seq_one_letter_code
_entity_poly.pdbx_strand_id
1 'polypeptide(L)'
;TPAKHTPDELSGRDPLIVEPQVERFPSIRIAKPVGWAANEAPTAAKGLVVNRFAEGLQHPRVILVLPNGDVIAAEADAPKGNLGNGLEAFIAKVLMSDAGAQQGSPDRLVLLRDADGDGTAEARFVLRQGNGLVSPSGLGWRDGTLYVANHDAVLSFPYQLGDTALAGTPKKLMDLPPSGNHWMRNLVLSADGAKLYVAVGSASNIAENGFEIEQGRAAIWELDLKSGRARQFAQGLRNANGLDWNPSTGELWTVVNERDMLGPDLVPDYLTNVPVGAHYGWPWLYWKKYDDDRVVGLAPDFIDEYVRKPEYGLGAHMAPLGLAFLRGGERMGSAFTNGAFIARHGSWNREPLTGYDVVFVAFDANGNPQGKPIPVLTGFLSGKKETRGRPTWVAFDKTGALLVSDDTAGIVWRVSAPGAAAGPAVRPVVTARMPAQRELDGNMEAQYRAGFKQAGGQ
;
A
#
# COMPACT_ATOMS: atom_id res chain seq x y z
N THR A 1 23.92 -9.68 -6.76
CA THR A 1 24.60 -8.68 -7.61
C THR A 1 24.22 -7.29 -7.11
N PRO A 2 25.15 -6.34 -6.93
CA PRO A 2 24.82 -4.97 -6.57
C PRO A 2 23.98 -4.29 -7.64
N ALA A 3 23.10 -3.37 -7.21
CA ALA A 3 22.33 -2.52 -8.09
C ALA A 3 23.25 -1.63 -8.94
N LYS A 4 22.85 -1.39 -10.18
CA LYS A 4 23.58 -0.54 -11.14
C LYS A 4 22.90 0.79 -11.36
N HIS A 5 21.61 0.86 -11.04
CA HIS A 5 20.77 2.03 -11.25
C HIS A 5 20.26 2.61 -9.94
N THR A 6 20.07 3.91 -9.94
CA THR A 6 19.51 4.63 -8.80
C THR A 6 17.99 4.43 -8.71
N PRO A 7 17.40 4.59 -7.52
CA PRO A 7 15.94 4.61 -7.39
C PRO A 7 15.24 5.61 -8.32
N ASP A 8 15.84 6.76 -8.56
CA ASP A 8 15.25 7.79 -9.40
C ASP A 8 15.21 7.41 -10.88
N GLU A 9 16.24 6.70 -11.40
CA GLU A 9 16.21 6.16 -12.78
C GLU A 9 15.08 5.14 -12.95
N LEU A 10 14.77 4.38 -11.90
CA LEU A 10 13.73 3.34 -11.87
C LEU A 10 12.36 3.87 -11.42
N SER A 11 12.17 5.19 -11.40
CA SER A 11 10.95 5.84 -10.91
C SER A 11 10.39 6.84 -11.91
N GLY A 12 9.17 7.32 -11.67
CA GLY A 12 8.48 8.30 -12.50
C GLY A 12 7.52 7.66 -13.50
N ARG A 13 6.99 8.47 -14.42
CA ARG A 13 6.01 8.00 -15.41
C ARG A 13 6.60 7.02 -16.41
N ASP A 14 7.86 7.20 -16.77
CA ASP A 14 8.60 6.35 -17.68
C ASP A 14 9.90 5.86 -17.00
N PRO A 15 9.79 4.93 -16.04
CA PRO A 15 10.95 4.38 -15.37
C PRO A 15 11.80 3.58 -16.36
N LEU A 16 13.11 3.56 -16.12
CA LEU A 16 14.00 2.69 -16.85
C LEU A 16 13.65 1.22 -16.55
N ILE A 17 13.36 0.46 -17.58
CA ILE A 17 13.17 -1.00 -17.50
C ILE A 17 14.41 -1.65 -18.11
N VAL A 18 15.19 -2.28 -17.24
CA VAL A 18 16.47 -2.90 -17.64
C VAL A 18 16.28 -4.35 -18.10
N GLU A 19 17.32 -4.92 -18.71
CA GLU A 19 17.32 -6.34 -19.05
C GLU A 19 17.34 -7.22 -17.79
N PRO A 20 16.57 -8.32 -17.76
CA PRO A 20 16.51 -9.22 -16.61
C PRO A 20 17.86 -9.85 -16.29
N GLN A 21 18.21 -9.81 -15.00
CA GLN A 21 19.33 -10.56 -14.45
C GLN A 21 18.75 -11.70 -13.60
N VAL A 22 18.44 -12.81 -14.27
CA VAL A 22 17.77 -13.94 -13.62
C VAL A 22 18.62 -14.52 -12.50
N GLU A 23 18.08 -14.47 -11.29
CA GLU A 23 18.72 -15.01 -10.10
C GLU A 23 18.15 -16.40 -9.78
N ARG A 24 19.03 -17.40 -9.64
CA ARG A 24 18.64 -18.71 -9.11
C ARG A 24 18.36 -18.66 -7.62
N PHE A 25 19.12 -17.82 -6.92
CA PHE A 25 18.97 -17.55 -5.49
C PHE A 25 19.02 -16.04 -5.32
N PRO A 26 18.01 -15.43 -4.67
CA PRO A 26 18.01 -13.99 -4.45
C PRO A 26 19.16 -13.59 -3.53
N SER A 27 19.73 -12.44 -3.81
CA SER A 27 20.68 -11.81 -2.90
C SER A 27 19.94 -11.28 -1.69
N ILE A 28 19.85 -12.07 -0.63
CA ILE A 28 19.16 -11.67 0.60
C ILE A 28 19.98 -10.63 1.35
N ARG A 29 19.38 -9.48 1.59
CA ARG A 29 19.95 -8.34 2.33
C ARG A 29 18.90 -7.81 3.31
N ILE A 30 18.81 -8.41 4.48
CA ILE A 30 17.84 -8.02 5.50
C ILE A 30 18.49 -6.98 6.41
N ALA A 31 17.82 -5.86 6.60
CA ALA A 31 18.23 -4.86 7.57
C ALA A 31 17.86 -5.33 8.97
N LYS A 32 18.86 -5.44 9.84
CA LYS A 32 18.66 -5.81 11.25
C LYS A 32 17.97 -4.67 11.99
N PRO A 33 16.84 -4.92 12.66
CA PRO A 33 16.17 -3.91 13.46
C PRO A 33 17.03 -3.51 14.69
N VAL A 34 17.25 -2.21 14.83
CA VAL A 34 17.96 -1.62 16.00
C VAL A 34 17.06 -0.68 16.80
N GLY A 35 15.92 -0.28 16.26
CA GLY A 35 14.99 0.65 16.90
C GLY A 35 15.45 2.09 16.92
N TRP A 36 14.61 2.94 17.53
CA TRP A 36 14.86 4.37 17.75
C TRP A 36 15.17 4.61 19.22
N ALA A 37 16.21 5.36 19.52
CA ALA A 37 16.41 5.86 20.88
C ALA A 37 15.28 6.84 21.28
N ALA A 38 15.11 7.08 22.56
CA ALA A 38 13.99 7.87 23.09
C ALA A 38 13.88 9.29 22.50
N ASN A 39 15.01 9.87 22.11
CA ASN A 39 15.11 11.23 21.54
C ASN A 39 15.35 11.22 20.02
N GLU A 40 15.35 10.06 19.38
CA GLU A 40 15.55 9.94 17.95
C GLU A 40 14.21 9.94 17.21
N ALA A 41 14.25 10.45 15.98
CA ALA A 41 13.13 10.46 15.05
C ALA A 41 13.65 10.39 13.61
N PRO A 42 12.79 9.99 12.64
CA PRO A 42 13.11 10.13 11.23
C PRO A 42 13.42 11.58 10.85
N THR A 43 14.17 11.74 9.77
CA THR A 43 14.46 13.05 9.20
C THR A 43 13.30 13.51 8.34
N ALA A 44 12.64 14.59 8.72
CA ALA A 44 11.57 15.20 7.94
C ALA A 44 12.10 16.09 6.82
N ALA A 45 11.36 16.22 5.73
CA ALA A 45 11.64 17.18 4.66
C ALA A 45 11.66 18.61 5.21
N LYS A 46 12.39 19.49 4.50
CA LYS A 46 12.52 20.90 4.90
C LYS A 46 11.14 21.53 5.10
N GLY A 47 10.96 22.20 6.23
CA GLY A 47 9.70 22.85 6.61
C GLY A 47 8.72 21.94 7.35
N LEU A 48 9.02 20.65 7.51
CA LEU A 48 8.24 19.72 8.30
C LEU A 48 8.94 19.38 9.62
N VAL A 49 8.17 19.03 10.62
CA VAL A 49 8.62 18.43 11.87
C VAL A 49 7.96 17.08 12.06
N VAL A 50 8.62 16.19 12.81
CA VAL A 50 8.11 14.87 13.15
C VAL A 50 8.14 14.68 14.65
N ASN A 51 7.05 14.13 15.20
CA ASN A 51 6.96 13.70 16.59
C ASN A 51 6.35 12.30 16.68
N ARG A 52 6.52 11.66 17.83
CA ARG A 52 5.86 10.39 18.14
C ARG A 52 4.40 10.67 18.51
N PHE A 53 3.45 10.18 17.70
CA PHE A 53 2.04 10.20 18.03
C PHE A 53 1.70 9.12 19.06
N ALA A 54 2.23 7.90 18.88
CA ALA A 54 2.11 6.78 19.80
C ALA A 54 3.34 5.88 19.68
N GLU A 55 3.67 5.17 20.76
CA GLU A 55 4.79 4.21 20.79
C GLU A 55 4.43 2.98 21.63
N GLY A 56 5.28 1.95 21.61
CA GLY A 56 5.04 0.69 22.32
C GLY A 56 3.89 -0.13 21.73
N LEU A 57 3.62 0.02 20.44
CA LEU A 57 2.69 -0.81 19.70
C LEU A 57 3.37 -2.10 19.21
N GLN A 58 2.59 -3.13 18.92
CA GLN A 58 3.08 -4.39 18.40
C GLN A 58 2.72 -4.53 16.92
N HIS A 59 3.68 -4.37 16.03
CA HIS A 59 3.46 -4.48 14.59
C HIS A 59 2.26 -3.66 14.07
N PRO A 60 2.24 -2.33 14.25
CA PRO A 60 1.16 -1.49 13.73
C PRO A 60 1.23 -1.43 12.20
N ARG A 61 0.43 -2.25 11.52
CA ARG A 61 0.48 -2.39 10.05
C ARG A 61 -0.35 -1.36 9.33
N VAL A 62 -1.59 -1.18 9.75
CA VAL A 62 -2.54 -0.27 9.13
C VAL A 62 -3.14 0.63 10.20
N ILE A 63 -3.31 1.89 9.88
CA ILE A 63 -3.99 2.86 10.74
C ILE A 63 -5.19 3.46 10.00
N LEU A 64 -6.26 3.68 10.72
CA LEU A 64 -7.49 4.34 10.27
C LEU A 64 -7.78 5.53 11.17
N VAL A 65 -7.90 6.71 10.60
CA VAL A 65 -8.33 7.91 11.32
C VAL A 65 -9.84 8.04 11.23
N LEU A 66 -10.50 8.13 12.36
CA LEU A 66 -11.95 8.27 12.47
C LEU A 66 -12.37 9.75 12.43
N PRO A 67 -13.63 10.07 12.07
CA PRO A 67 -14.10 11.45 11.98
C PRO A 67 -13.96 12.27 13.25
N ASN A 68 -14.02 11.63 14.43
CA ASN A 68 -13.81 12.29 15.72
C ASN A 68 -12.32 12.52 16.07
N GLY A 69 -11.40 12.03 15.24
CA GLY A 69 -9.96 12.15 15.43
C GLY A 69 -9.30 10.97 16.12
N ASP A 70 -10.06 10.01 16.64
CA ASP A 70 -9.50 8.75 17.13
C ASP A 70 -8.78 7.99 16.00
N VAL A 71 -7.74 7.26 16.35
CA VAL A 71 -6.97 6.44 15.39
C VAL A 71 -7.05 4.98 15.80
N ILE A 72 -7.50 4.13 14.89
CA ILE A 72 -7.43 2.67 15.08
C ILE A 72 -6.18 2.15 14.40
N ALA A 73 -5.33 1.46 15.16
CA ALA A 73 -4.17 0.74 14.66
C ALA A 73 -4.47 -0.76 14.64
N ALA A 74 -4.27 -1.40 13.49
CA ALA A 74 -4.27 -2.85 13.37
C ALA A 74 -2.87 -3.37 13.67
N GLU A 75 -2.75 -4.07 14.78
CA GLU A 75 -1.52 -4.77 15.16
C GLU A 75 -1.60 -6.19 14.61
N ALA A 76 -0.87 -6.44 13.54
CA ALA A 76 -0.97 -7.68 12.78
C ALA A 76 0.36 -8.05 12.10
N ASP A 77 0.52 -9.34 11.88
CA ASP A 77 1.59 -9.94 11.09
C ASP A 77 1.03 -11.12 10.29
N ALA A 78 1.87 -11.76 9.50
CA ALA A 78 1.49 -12.94 8.72
C ALA A 78 0.86 -14.03 9.60
N PRO A 79 -0.18 -14.73 9.11
CA PRO A 79 -0.81 -15.80 9.86
C PRO A 79 0.15 -16.97 10.10
N LYS A 80 0.04 -17.61 11.27
CA LYS A 80 0.87 -18.75 11.64
C LYS A 80 0.65 -19.93 10.68
N GLY A 81 1.75 -20.57 10.28
CA GLY A 81 1.71 -21.83 9.52
C GLY A 81 1.47 -21.69 8.00
N ASN A 82 1.39 -20.48 7.47
CA ASN A 82 1.05 -20.26 6.07
C ASN A 82 2.25 -19.88 5.19
N LEU A 83 3.43 -20.34 5.56
CA LEU A 83 4.61 -20.26 4.69
C LEU A 83 4.51 -21.43 3.72
N GLY A 84 4.34 -21.13 2.43
CA GLY A 84 4.38 -22.13 1.36
C GLY A 84 5.65 -22.99 1.40
N ASN A 85 5.72 -24.02 0.61
CA ASN A 85 6.92 -24.85 0.46
C ASN A 85 7.81 -24.24 -0.64
N GLY A 86 9.12 -24.23 -0.42
CA GLY A 86 10.09 -23.81 -1.42
C GLY A 86 11.01 -22.66 -1.00
N LEU A 87 11.72 -22.10 -1.96
CA LEU A 87 12.72 -21.05 -1.73
C LEU A 87 12.10 -19.77 -1.13
N GLU A 88 10.93 -19.39 -1.59
CA GLU A 88 10.23 -18.20 -1.08
C GLU A 88 9.75 -18.38 0.34
N ALA A 89 9.30 -19.57 0.70
CA ALA A 89 8.98 -19.91 2.09
C ALA A 89 10.21 -19.84 2.98
N PHE A 90 11.35 -20.30 2.48
CA PHE A 90 12.63 -20.17 3.18
C PHE A 90 13.01 -18.71 3.35
N ILE A 91 12.89 -17.90 2.31
CA ILE A 91 13.17 -16.45 2.36
C ILE A 91 12.24 -15.76 3.34
N ALA A 92 10.93 -16.03 3.27
CA ALA A 92 9.95 -15.50 4.21
C ALA A 92 10.28 -15.91 5.65
N LYS A 93 10.70 -17.15 5.89
CA LYS A 93 11.10 -17.65 7.20
C LYS A 93 12.36 -16.94 7.73
N VAL A 94 13.34 -16.70 6.86
CA VAL A 94 14.56 -15.95 7.21
C VAL A 94 14.20 -14.49 7.49
N LEU A 95 13.36 -13.86 6.65
CA LEU A 95 12.87 -12.49 6.84
C LEU A 95 12.14 -12.34 8.18
N MET A 96 11.32 -13.30 8.55
CA MET A 96 10.56 -13.30 9.80
C MET A 96 11.45 -13.55 11.01
N SER A 97 12.44 -14.43 10.91
CA SER A 97 13.36 -14.73 12.03
C SER A 97 14.27 -13.54 12.35
N ASP A 98 14.81 -12.89 11.34
CA ASP A 98 15.73 -11.76 11.50
C ASP A 98 15.03 -10.44 11.85
N ALA A 99 13.74 -10.32 11.49
CA ALA A 99 12.90 -9.18 11.86
C ALA A 99 12.31 -9.27 13.28
N GLY A 100 12.62 -10.31 14.05
CA GLY A 100 12.06 -10.52 15.39
C GLY A 100 10.58 -10.98 15.39
N ALA A 101 10.03 -11.33 14.23
CA ALA A 101 8.63 -11.71 14.04
C ALA A 101 8.30 -13.15 14.47
N GLN A 102 9.04 -13.71 15.41
CA GLN A 102 8.79 -15.08 15.90
C GLN A 102 7.55 -15.23 16.78
N GLN A 103 6.90 -14.13 17.15
CA GLN A 103 5.76 -14.17 18.08
C GLN A 103 4.41 -14.42 17.40
N GLY A 104 4.34 -14.36 16.06
CA GLY A 104 3.10 -14.45 15.29
C GLY A 104 2.27 -13.15 15.37
N SER A 105 1.17 -13.11 14.60
CA SER A 105 0.30 -11.95 14.57
C SER A 105 -0.36 -11.70 15.94
N PRO A 106 -0.32 -10.43 16.45
CA PRO A 106 -1.06 -10.06 17.66
C PRO A 106 -2.58 -10.15 17.49
N ASP A 107 -3.08 -10.07 16.24
CA ASP A 107 -4.51 -10.10 15.90
C ASP A 107 -5.34 -9.15 16.75
N ARG A 108 -4.91 -7.86 16.78
CA ARG A 108 -5.44 -6.87 17.70
C ARG A 108 -5.75 -5.55 17.01
N LEU A 109 -6.85 -4.91 17.42
CA LEU A 109 -7.16 -3.53 17.08
C LEU A 109 -7.01 -2.67 18.34
N VAL A 110 -6.24 -1.59 18.21
CA VAL A 110 -5.96 -0.64 19.29
C VAL A 110 -6.48 0.73 18.91
N LEU A 111 -7.23 1.36 19.82
CA LEU A 111 -7.67 2.75 19.69
C LEU A 111 -6.63 3.66 20.34
N LEU A 112 -6.22 4.68 19.62
CA LEU A 112 -5.34 5.74 20.08
C LEU A 112 -6.11 7.05 20.07
N ARG A 113 -6.10 7.80 21.17
CA ARG A 113 -6.84 9.06 21.31
C ARG A 113 -5.92 10.16 21.80
N ASP A 114 -5.85 11.22 21.02
CA ASP A 114 -5.26 12.50 21.35
C ASP A 114 -6.41 13.39 21.91
N ALA A 115 -6.53 13.44 23.21
CA ALA A 115 -7.68 14.06 23.87
C ALA A 115 -7.54 15.58 23.98
N ASP A 116 -6.33 16.09 24.10
CA ASP A 116 -6.06 17.52 24.24
C ASP A 116 -5.64 18.22 22.93
N GLY A 117 -5.40 17.44 21.87
CA GLY A 117 -5.09 17.96 20.54
C GLY A 117 -3.63 18.38 20.36
N ASP A 118 -2.74 17.91 21.21
CA ASP A 118 -1.31 18.27 21.15
C ASP A 118 -0.50 17.51 20.09
N GLY A 119 -1.12 16.50 19.47
CA GLY A 119 -0.49 15.65 18.46
C GLY A 119 0.18 14.39 19.02
N THR A 120 -0.16 14.05 20.27
CA THR A 120 0.28 12.83 20.96
C THR A 120 -0.95 12.11 21.50
N ALA A 121 -1.00 10.79 21.41
CA ALA A 121 -2.10 10.00 21.95
C ALA A 121 -1.84 9.67 23.43
N GLU A 122 -2.58 10.32 24.36
CA GLU A 122 -2.47 10.05 25.80
C GLU A 122 -3.24 8.79 26.20
N ALA A 123 -4.32 8.48 25.50
CA ALA A 123 -5.17 7.34 25.81
C ALA A 123 -5.03 6.22 24.77
N ARG A 124 -5.01 5.00 25.30
CA ARG A 124 -4.93 3.78 24.50
C ARG A 124 -5.92 2.75 25.01
N PHE A 125 -6.67 2.15 24.11
CA PHE A 125 -7.64 1.09 24.42
C PHE A 125 -7.47 -0.07 23.46
N VAL A 126 -7.40 -1.30 23.97
CA VAL A 126 -7.52 -2.49 23.15
C VAL A 126 -9.00 -2.66 22.78
N LEU A 127 -9.35 -2.35 21.54
CA LEU A 127 -10.73 -2.49 21.05
C LEU A 127 -11.14 -3.96 20.98
N ARG A 128 -10.25 -4.79 20.47
CA ARG A 128 -10.49 -6.23 20.30
C ARG A 128 -9.17 -6.95 20.10
N GLN A 129 -9.06 -8.17 20.63
CA GLN A 129 -7.94 -9.07 20.40
C GLN A 129 -8.46 -10.46 20.09
N GLY A 130 -7.96 -11.09 18.99
CA GLY A 130 -8.48 -12.35 18.50
C GLY A 130 -9.98 -12.29 18.26
N ASN A 131 -10.71 -13.34 18.60
CA ASN A 131 -12.17 -13.39 18.59
C ASN A 131 -12.79 -12.85 17.29
N GLY A 132 -12.40 -13.48 16.18
CA GLY A 132 -12.77 -13.10 14.81
C GLY A 132 -11.70 -12.31 14.06
N LEU A 133 -10.68 -11.76 14.72
CA LEU A 133 -9.55 -11.12 14.06
C LEU A 133 -8.46 -12.15 13.74
N VAL A 134 -8.04 -12.22 12.49
CA VAL A 134 -6.95 -13.06 12.01
C VAL A 134 -6.12 -12.29 10.99
N SER A 135 -4.93 -11.84 11.41
CA SER A 135 -4.05 -11.00 10.60
C SER A 135 -4.80 -9.83 9.93
N PRO A 136 -5.50 -8.97 10.70
CA PRO A 136 -6.27 -7.86 10.14
C PRO A 136 -5.35 -6.83 9.52
N SER A 137 -5.61 -6.43 8.29
CA SER A 137 -4.77 -5.49 7.54
C SER A 137 -5.55 -4.56 6.61
N GLY A 138 -6.85 -4.48 6.77
CA GLY A 138 -7.70 -3.51 6.10
C GLY A 138 -8.73 -2.97 7.07
N LEU A 139 -8.89 -1.65 7.11
CA LEU A 139 -9.82 -0.95 8.01
C LEU A 139 -10.61 0.10 7.25
N GLY A 140 -11.90 0.21 7.55
CA GLY A 140 -12.76 1.27 7.08
C GLY A 140 -13.91 1.49 8.05
N TRP A 141 -14.41 2.71 8.14
CA TRP A 141 -15.55 3.02 8.99
C TRP A 141 -16.55 3.91 8.25
N ARG A 142 -17.83 3.62 8.43
CA ARG A 142 -18.91 4.43 7.92
C ARG A 142 -20.18 4.24 8.74
N ASP A 143 -20.79 5.35 9.15
CA ASP A 143 -22.15 5.39 9.73
C ASP A 143 -22.39 4.32 10.81
N GLY A 144 -21.49 4.22 11.80
CA GLY A 144 -21.61 3.28 12.91
C GLY A 144 -21.17 1.84 12.61
N THR A 145 -20.51 1.60 11.48
CA THR A 145 -19.99 0.28 11.11
C THR A 145 -18.49 0.34 10.86
N LEU A 146 -17.73 -0.50 11.54
CA LEU A 146 -16.32 -0.75 11.27
C LEU A 146 -16.19 -1.97 10.37
N TYR A 147 -15.50 -1.80 9.25
CA TYR A 147 -15.14 -2.88 8.33
C TYR A 147 -13.69 -3.29 8.56
N VAL A 148 -13.46 -4.60 8.65
CA VAL A 148 -12.13 -5.17 8.88
C VAL A 148 -11.86 -6.24 7.83
N ALA A 149 -10.76 -6.13 7.11
CA ALA A 149 -10.27 -7.19 6.26
C ALA A 149 -9.21 -8.00 7.02
N ASN A 150 -9.56 -9.24 7.34
CA ASN A 150 -8.63 -10.30 7.71
C ASN A 150 -7.93 -10.85 6.46
N HIS A 151 -6.94 -11.71 6.64
CA HIS A 151 -6.28 -12.34 5.50
C HIS A 151 -7.20 -13.25 4.67
N ASP A 152 -8.30 -13.73 5.23
CA ASP A 152 -9.20 -14.73 4.65
C ASP A 152 -10.67 -14.29 4.53
N ALA A 153 -11.04 -13.13 5.08
CA ALA A 153 -12.42 -12.65 5.05
C ALA A 153 -12.53 -11.15 5.28
N VAL A 154 -13.60 -10.56 4.79
CA VAL A 154 -14.04 -9.20 5.17
C VAL A 154 -15.16 -9.32 6.18
N LEU A 155 -14.98 -8.62 7.31
CA LEU A 155 -15.92 -8.57 8.43
C LEU A 155 -16.48 -7.17 8.64
N SER A 156 -17.66 -7.08 9.24
CA SER A 156 -18.20 -5.83 9.78
C SER A 156 -18.59 -5.98 11.24
N PHE A 157 -18.42 -4.88 11.98
CA PHE A 157 -18.77 -4.76 13.40
C PHE A 157 -19.56 -3.48 13.61
N PRO A 158 -20.59 -3.48 14.48
CA PRO A 158 -21.15 -2.24 15.00
C PRO A 158 -20.09 -1.48 15.80
N TYR A 159 -19.88 -0.22 15.49
CA TYR A 159 -18.92 0.63 16.19
C TYR A 159 -19.33 2.09 16.11
N GLN A 160 -19.64 2.69 17.26
CA GLN A 160 -19.95 4.11 17.37
C GLN A 160 -18.69 4.91 17.69
N LEU A 161 -18.60 6.13 17.14
CA LEU A 161 -17.49 7.03 17.45
C LEU A 161 -17.42 7.28 18.96
N GLY A 162 -16.23 7.10 19.52
CA GLY A 162 -15.99 7.24 20.95
C GLY A 162 -16.01 5.92 21.74
N ASP A 163 -16.51 4.83 21.16
CA ASP A 163 -16.44 3.51 21.79
C ASP A 163 -14.97 3.10 22.04
N THR A 164 -14.74 2.53 23.22
CA THR A 164 -13.41 2.05 23.65
C THR A 164 -13.28 0.53 23.62
N ALA A 165 -14.29 -0.15 23.11
CA ALA A 165 -14.31 -1.59 22.89
C ALA A 165 -15.09 -1.92 21.62
N LEU A 166 -14.64 -2.90 20.89
CA LEU A 166 -15.33 -3.47 19.73
C LEU A 166 -16.05 -4.74 20.16
N ALA A 167 -17.30 -4.56 20.54
CA ALA A 167 -18.15 -5.62 21.05
C ALA A 167 -18.89 -6.37 19.95
N GLY A 168 -19.58 -7.42 20.33
CA GLY A 168 -20.48 -8.15 19.46
C GLY A 168 -19.80 -9.23 18.59
N THR A 169 -20.65 -9.96 17.88
CA THR A 169 -20.21 -10.97 16.93
C THR A 169 -20.01 -10.32 15.56
N PRO A 170 -18.84 -10.54 14.91
CA PRO A 170 -18.62 -10.02 13.58
C PRO A 170 -19.58 -10.64 12.57
N LYS A 171 -20.04 -9.83 11.62
CA LYS A 171 -20.74 -10.32 10.44
C LYS A 171 -19.72 -10.52 9.30
N LYS A 172 -19.61 -11.73 8.79
CA LYS A 172 -18.81 -11.99 7.58
C LYS A 172 -19.55 -11.47 6.35
N LEU A 173 -18.88 -10.62 5.58
CA LEU A 173 -19.43 -10.01 4.35
C LEU A 173 -19.00 -10.76 3.10
N MET A 174 -17.76 -11.24 3.06
CA MET A 174 -17.24 -12.09 1.98
C MET A 174 -16.04 -12.91 2.46
N ASP A 175 -15.85 -14.06 1.85
CA ASP A 175 -14.61 -14.82 1.96
C ASP A 175 -13.55 -14.23 1.03
N LEU A 176 -12.30 -14.26 1.46
CA LEU A 176 -11.14 -13.93 0.64
C LEU A 176 -10.28 -15.18 0.47
N PRO A 177 -9.57 -15.34 -0.67
CA PRO A 177 -8.59 -16.40 -0.80
C PRO A 177 -7.60 -16.34 0.38
N PRO A 178 -7.40 -17.44 1.12
CA PRO A 178 -6.49 -17.41 2.27
C PRO A 178 -5.09 -17.03 1.85
N SER A 179 -4.31 -16.41 2.74
CA SER A 179 -2.98 -15.92 2.42
C SER A 179 -2.05 -17.01 1.89
N GLY A 180 -1.35 -16.67 0.83
CA GLY A 180 -0.11 -17.30 0.40
C GLY A 180 1.07 -16.46 0.89
N ASN A 181 1.99 -16.09 -0.02
CA ASN A 181 3.13 -15.22 0.32
C ASN A 181 2.67 -13.80 0.69
N HIS A 182 1.58 -13.32 0.12
CA HIS A 182 1.03 -12.00 0.39
C HIS A 182 -0.22 -12.11 1.26
N TRP A 183 -0.11 -11.70 2.52
CA TRP A 183 -1.18 -11.87 3.50
C TRP A 183 -2.03 -10.62 3.74
N MET A 184 -1.50 -9.44 3.45
CA MET A 184 -2.23 -8.19 3.66
C MET A 184 -3.45 -8.08 2.73
N ARG A 185 -4.53 -7.54 3.29
CA ARG A 185 -5.80 -7.27 2.60
C ARG A 185 -6.23 -5.86 2.92
N ASN A 186 -5.77 -4.88 2.16
CA ASN A 186 -6.24 -3.51 2.37
C ASN A 186 -7.65 -3.33 1.81
N LEU A 187 -8.42 -2.45 2.43
CA LEU A 187 -9.76 -2.08 1.96
C LEU A 187 -9.98 -0.57 1.94
N VAL A 188 -10.89 -0.13 1.10
CA VAL A 188 -11.41 1.24 1.08
C VAL A 188 -12.89 1.23 0.73
N LEU A 189 -13.65 2.16 1.31
CA LEU A 189 -15.06 2.38 0.99
C LEU A 189 -15.20 3.38 -0.16
N SER A 190 -16.26 3.22 -0.97
CA SER A 190 -16.70 4.29 -1.85
C SER A 190 -17.19 5.50 -1.05
N ALA A 191 -17.17 6.69 -1.64
CA ALA A 191 -17.53 7.93 -0.94
C ALA A 191 -18.97 7.94 -0.42
N ASP A 192 -19.88 7.25 -1.12
CA ASP A 192 -21.28 7.08 -0.71
C ASP A 192 -21.46 5.92 0.30
N GLY A 193 -20.41 5.17 0.60
CA GLY A 193 -20.47 4.01 1.50
C GLY A 193 -21.23 2.80 0.95
N ALA A 194 -21.62 2.80 -0.32
CA ALA A 194 -22.39 1.71 -0.92
C ALA A 194 -21.55 0.50 -1.28
N LYS A 195 -20.26 0.71 -1.51
CA LYS A 195 -19.33 -0.33 -1.97
C LYS A 195 -18.05 -0.35 -1.16
N LEU A 196 -17.44 -1.52 -1.12
CA LEU A 196 -16.16 -1.76 -0.50
C LEU A 196 -15.23 -2.40 -1.54
N TYR A 197 -13.99 -1.93 -1.57
CA TYR A 197 -12.95 -2.45 -2.43
C TYR A 197 -11.86 -3.08 -1.57
N VAL A 198 -11.40 -4.28 -1.94
CA VAL A 198 -10.37 -4.99 -1.18
C VAL A 198 -9.30 -5.53 -2.11
N ALA A 199 -8.04 -5.27 -1.77
CA ALA A 199 -6.88 -5.78 -2.49
C ALA A 199 -6.50 -7.17 -2.00
N VAL A 200 -6.24 -8.09 -2.93
CA VAL A 200 -5.82 -9.46 -2.67
C VAL A 200 -4.56 -9.76 -3.48
N GLY A 201 -3.43 -9.89 -2.81
CA GLY A 201 -2.16 -10.23 -3.45
C GLY A 201 -2.10 -11.68 -3.93
N SER A 202 -1.15 -11.97 -4.82
CA SER A 202 -0.89 -13.32 -5.31
C SER A 202 -0.47 -14.29 -4.20
N ALA A 203 -0.62 -15.58 -4.44
CA ALA A 203 -0.11 -16.62 -3.54
C ALA A 203 1.40 -16.84 -3.70
N SER A 204 1.94 -16.47 -4.86
CA SER A 204 3.30 -16.80 -5.29
C SER A 204 3.96 -15.61 -6.00
N ASN A 205 5.21 -15.78 -6.41
CA ASN A 205 5.95 -14.74 -7.13
C ASN A 205 5.47 -14.56 -8.58
N ILE A 206 5.37 -15.65 -9.32
CA ILE A 206 5.06 -15.68 -10.76
C ILE A 206 4.07 -16.80 -11.14
N ALA A 207 3.18 -17.19 -10.26
CA ALA A 207 2.25 -18.31 -10.40
C ALA A 207 2.97 -19.68 -10.56
N GLU A 208 4.16 -19.82 -9.98
CA GLU A 208 4.99 -21.03 -10.05
C GLU A 208 4.34 -22.25 -9.38
N ASN A 209 3.34 -22.05 -8.54
CA ASN A 209 2.58 -23.11 -7.87
C ASN A 209 1.28 -23.48 -8.63
N GLY A 210 1.10 -22.95 -9.84
CA GLY A 210 -0.05 -23.17 -10.71
C GLY A 210 -1.11 -22.06 -10.63
N PHE A 211 -1.86 -21.89 -11.73
CA PHE A 211 -2.88 -20.85 -11.84
C PHE A 211 -4.13 -21.11 -11.01
N GLU A 212 -4.39 -22.35 -10.64
CA GLU A 212 -5.55 -22.69 -9.82
C GLU A 212 -5.47 -22.05 -8.43
N ILE A 213 -4.28 -22.01 -7.84
CA ILE A 213 -4.07 -21.40 -6.52
C ILE A 213 -4.17 -19.87 -6.59
N GLU A 214 -4.00 -19.28 -7.77
CA GLU A 214 -4.07 -17.85 -7.99
C GLU A 214 -5.48 -17.34 -8.30
N GLN A 215 -6.47 -18.20 -8.33
CA GLN A 215 -7.86 -17.79 -8.58
C GLN A 215 -8.34 -16.79 -7.52
N GLY A 216 -8.86 -15.65 -7.99
CA GLY A 216 -9.33 -14.57 -7.13
C GLY A 216 -8.23 -13.72 -6.50
N ARG A 217 -6.98 -13.96 -6.86
CA ARG A 217 -5.79 -13.26 -6.36
C ARG A 217 -5.21 -12.33 -7.41
N ALA A 218 -4.16 -11.59 -7.03
CA ALA A 218 -3.55 -10.53 -7.85
C ALA A 218 -4.63 -9.59 -8.42
N ALA A 219 -5.57 -9.22 -7.56
CA ALA A 219 -6.82 -8.57 -7.94
C ALA A 219 -7.27 -7.55 -6.89
N ILE A 220 -8.13 -6.64 -7.32
CA ILE A 220 -8.95 -5.81 -6.44
C ILE A 220 -10.39 -6.25 -6.62
N TRP A 221 -11.06 -6.57 -5.53
CA TRP A 221 -12.46 -6.97 -5.49
C TRP A 221 -13.35 -5.78 -5.13
N GLU A 222 -14.50 -5.70 -5.76
CA GLU A 222 -15.60 -4.78 -5.40
C GLU A 222 -16.72 -5.59 -4.76
N LEU A 223 -17.15 -5.17 -3.58
CA LEU A 223 -18.28 -5.74 -2.85
C LEU A 223 -19.40 -4.68 -2.78
N ASP A 224 -20.56 -4.99 -3.29
CA ASP A 224 -21.77 -4.19 -3.08
C ASP A 224 -22.35 -4.54 -1.71
N LEU A 225 -22.35 -3.58 -0.80
CA LEU A 225 -22.75 -3.82 0.60
C LEU A 225 -24.24 -4.06 0.79
N LYS A 226 -25.08 -3.61 -0.13
CA LYS A 226 -26.54 -3.83 -0.09
C LYS A 226 -26.90 -5.21 -0.57
N SER A 227 -26.38 -5.63 -1.71
CA SER A 227 -26.72 -6.92 -2.33
C SER A 227 -25.83 -8.07 -1.86
N GLY A 228 -24.65 -7.78 -1.30
CA GLY A 228 -23.63 -8.78 -0.98
C GLY A 228 -22.92 -9.36 -2.19
N ARG A 229 -23.13 -8.83 -3.39
CA ARG A 229 -22.46 -9.30 -4.60
C ARG A 229 -21.04 -8.77 -4.69
N ALA A 230 -20.10 -9.67 -4.93
CA ALA A 230 -18.70 -9.34 -5.17
C ALA A 230 -18.28 -9.67 -6.60
N ARG A 231 -17.34 -8.88 -7.13
CA ARG A 231 -16.71 -9.14 -8.43
C ARG A 231 -15.25 -8.73 -8.40
N GLN A 232 -14.45 -9.33 -9.26
CA GLN A 232 -13.11 -8.82 -9.53
C GLN A 232 -13.23 -7.51 -10.31
N PHE A 233 -12.82 -6.42 -9.68
CA PHE A 233 -12.87 -5.08 -10.23
C PHE A 233 -11.70 -4.81 -11.17
N ALA A 234 -10.50 -5.31 -10.81
CA ALA A 234 -9.29 -5.25 -11.60
C ALA A 234 -8.41 -6.47 -11.30
N GLN A 235 -7.53 -6.81 -12.24
CA GLN A 235 -6.69 -8.00 -12.20
C GLN A 235 -5.24 -7.71 -12.65
N GLY A 236 -4.39 -8.71 -12.51
CA GLY A 236 -2.99 -8.61 -12.94
C GLY A 236 -2.14 -7.66 -12.11
N LEU A 237 -2.56 -7.38 -10.88
CA LEU A 237 -1.87 -6.56 -9.89
C LEU A 237 -1.23 -7.50 -8.86
N ARG A 238 0.02 -7.89 -9.06
CA ARG A 238 0.68 -8.96 -8.29
C ARG A 238 0.41 -8.88 -6.78
N ASN A 239 0.70 -7.75 -6.18
CA ASN A 239 0.46 -7.51 -4.76
C ASN A 239 0.09 -6.04 -4.54
N ALA A 240 -1.15 -5.71 -4.82
CA ALA A 240 -1.72 -4.40 -4.52
C ALA A 240 -1.90 -4.25 -3.00
N ASN A 241 -1.56 -3.08 -2.47
CA ASN A 241 -1.68 -2.75 -1.06
C ASN A 241 -2.55 -1.51 -0.85
N GLY A 242 -1.97 -0.38 -0.52
CA GLY A 242 -2.72 0.83 -0.24
C GLY A 242 -3.71 1.19 -1.35
N LEU A 243 -4.96 1.41 -0.96
CA LEU A 243 -6.04 1.86 -1.83
C LEU A 243 -6.50 3.23 -1.37
N ASP A 244 -6.62 4.16 -2.29
CA ASP A 244 -7.20 5.47 -2.01
C ASP A 244 -7.80 6.10 -3.26
N TRP A 245 -8.65 7.10 -3.05
CA TRP A 245 -9.33 7.82 -4.12
C TRP A 245 -8.58 9.10 -4.47
N ASN A 246 -8.29 9.29 -5.76
CA ASN A 246 -7.77 10.55 -6.24
C ASN A 246 -8.86 11.63 -6.14
N PRO A 247 -8.69 12.67 -5.31
CA PRO A 247 -9.74 13.65 -5.07
C PRO A 247 -10.01 14.56 -6.28
N SER A 248 -9.12 14.61 -7.25
CA SER A 248 -9.27 15.41 -8.46
C SER A 248 -10.12 14.71 -9.52
N THR A 249 -10.07 13.38 -9.59
CA THR A 249 -10.72 12.59 -10.65
C THR A 249 -11.79 11.63 -10.14
N GLY A 250 -11.78 11.29 -8.85
CA GLY A 250 -12.64 10.25 -8.29
C GLY A 250 -12.23 8.83 -8.65
N GLU A 251 -11.07 8.64 -9.28
CA GLU A 251 -10.52 7.33 -9.61
C GLU A 251 -9.95 6.64 -8.39
N LEU A 252 -10.11 5.31 -8.33
CA LEU A 252 -9.39 4.46 -7.38
C LEU A 252 -7.92 4.34 -7.82
N TRP A 253 -7.01 4.45 -6.86
CA TRP A 253 -5.58 4.25 -7.06
C TRP A 253 -5.03 3.24 -6.08
N THR A 254 -3.92 2.60 -6.44
CA THR A 254 -3.21 1.63 -5.61
C THR A 254 -1.71 1.69 -5.83
N VAL A 255 -0.97 1.14 -4.88
CA VAL A 255 0.45 0.82 -5.01
C VAL A 255 0.62 -0.69 -5.11
N VAL A 256 1.56 -1.14 -5.91
CA VAL A 256 1.76 -2.57 -6.20
C VAL A 256 3.23 -2.94 -6.03
N ASN A 257 3.44 -4.03 -5.29
CA ASN A 257 4.74 -4.69 -5.20
C ASN A 257 4.87 -5.69 -6.34
N GLU A 258 5.83 -5.43 -7.23
CA GLU A 258 6.09 -6.25 -8.39
C GLU A 258 6.92 -7.51 -8.07
N ARG A 259 7.11 -8.35 -9.08
CA ARG A 259 7.78 -9.63 -8.95
C ARG A 259 9.27 -9.50 -8.65
N ASP A 260 9.79 -10.50 -7.96
CA ASP A 260 11.18 -10.62 -7.54
C ASP A 260 11.99 -11.54 -8.47
N MET A 261 13.31 -11.59 -8.27
CA MET A 261 14.26 -12.54 -8.89
C MET A 261 14.60 -12.27 -10.36
N LEU A 262 14.43 -11.03 -10.82
CA LEU A 262 14.98 -10.53 -12.09
C LEU A 262 16.17 -9.57 -11.90
N GLY A 263 16.78 -9.63 -10.74
CA GLY A 263 17.91 -8.78 -10.36
C GLY A 263 17.53 -7.55 -9.51
N PRO A 264 18.51 -6.81 -9.03
CA PRO A 264 18.29 -5.75 -8.06
C PRO A 264 17.60 -4.50 -8.64
N ASP A 265 17.60 -4.34 -9.96
CA ASP A 265 17.06 -3.15 -10.63
C ASP A 265 15.73 -3.43 -11.37
N LEU A 266 15.14 -4.62 -11.17
CA LEU A 266 13.92 -5.05 -11.87
C LEU A 266 13.05 -5.89 -10.92
N VAL A 267 11.75 -5.74 -10.89
CA VAL A 267 10.86 -4.86 -11.66
C VAL A 267 10.52 -3.65 -10.80
N PRO A 268 10.42 -2.43 -11.35
CA PRO A 268 9.95 -1.29 -10.57
C PRO A 268 8.55 -1.52 -10.02
N ASP A 269 8.40 -1.38 -8.71
CA ASP A 269 7.11 -1.26 -8.05
C ASP A 269 6.39 -0.01 -8.56
N TYR A 270 5.07 0.06 -8.46
CA TYR A 270 4.36 1.15 -9.08
C TYR A 270 3.14 1.69 -8.31
N LEU A 271 2.78 2.91 -8.65
CA LEU A 271 1.55 3.61 -8.31
C LEU A 271 0.71 3.70 -9.59
N THR A 272 -0.56 3.33 -9.52
CA THR A 272 -1.44 3.39 -10.69
C THR A 272 -2.90 3.61 -10.34
N ASN A 273 -3.66 4.19 -11.28
CA ASN A 273 -5.10 4.18 -11.22
C ASN A 273 -5.64 2.77 -11.44
N VAL A 274 -6.87 2.54 -11.03
CA VAL A 274 -7.55 1.23 -11.13
C VAL A 274 -8.92 1.42 -11.78
N PRO A 275 -9.01 1.54 -13.11
CA PRO A 275 -10.28 1.51 -13.80
C PRO A 275 -10.95 0.14 -13.69
N VAL A 276 -12.28 0.12 -13.74
CA VAL A 276 -13.03 -1.13 -13.76
C VAL A 276 -12.64 -1.98 -14.98
N GLY A 277 -12.39 -3.27 -14.75
CA GLY A 277 -11.96 -4.20 -15.80
C GLY A 277 -10.50 -4.08 -16.21
N ALA A 278 -9.71 -3.24 -15.55
CA ALA A 278 -8.29 -3.11 -15.83
C ALA A 278 -7.51 -4.40 -15.55
N HIS A 279 -6.49 -4.65 -16.35
CA HIS A 279 -5.50 -5.72 -16.16
C HIS A 279 -4.10 -5.15 -16.31
N TYR A 280 -3.21 -5.45 -15.37
CA TYR A 280 -1.85 -4.90 -15.37
C TYR A 280 -0.77 -5.93 -15.74
N GLY A 281 -1.15 -7.14 -16.15
CA GLY A 281 -0.30 -8.11 -16.85
C GLY A 281 0.21 -9.27 -16.00
N TRP A 282 0.33 -9.15 -14.68
CA TRP A 282 0.83 -10.25 -13.87
C TRP A 282 -0.03 -11.53 -14.03
N PRO A 283 0.55 -12.72 -14.16
CA PRO A 283 2.00 -13.02 -14.09
C PRO A 283 2.73 -12.94 -15.42
N TRP A 284 2.07 -12.81 -16.56
CA TRP A 284 2.65 -12.98 -17.89
C TRP A 284 3.47 -11.79 -18.40
N LEU A 285 3.04 -10.59 -18.03
CA LEU A 285 3.65 -9.33 -18.48
C LEU A 285 3.93 -8.43 -17.28
N TYR A 286 5.01 -7.67 -17.34
CA TYR A 286 5.24 -6.52 -16.46
C TYR A 286 5.44 -5.24 -17.28
N TRP A 287 5.04 -4.12 -16.73
CA TRP A 287 5.09 -2.83 -17.40
C TRP A 287 4.54 -2.86 -18.84
N LYS A 288 3.42 -3.56 -19.03
CA LYS A 288 2.64 -3.74 -20.26
C LYS A 288 3.28 -4.62 -21.33
N LYS A 289 4.55 -4.38 -21.68
CA LYS A 289 5.17 -4.92 -22.91
C LYS A 289 6.34 -5.88 -22.69
N TYR A 290 6.67 -6.15 -21.45
CA TYR A 290 7.80 -7.05 -21.14
C TYR A 290 7.26 -8.40 -20.73
N ASP A 291 7.51 -9.39 -21.57
CA ASP A 291 7.13 -10.78 -21.29
C ASP A 291 7.96 -11.35 -20.13
N ASP A 292 7.30 -12.12 -19.28
CA ASP A 292 7.99 -12.88 -18.24
C ASP A 292 8.20 -14.33 -18.71
N ASP A 293 9.33 -14.59 -19.31
CA ASP A 293 9.69 -15.89 -19.89
C ASP A 293 9.78 -17.04 -18.87
N ARG A 294 9.72 -16.72 -17.57
CA ARG A 294 9.79 -17.71 -16.49
C ARG A 294 8.43 -18.22 -16.06
N VAL A 295 7.36 -17.62 -16.54
CA VAL A 295 6.00 -18.05 -16.22
C VAL A 295 5.69 -19.34 -16.97
N VAL A 296 5.36 -20.39 -16.22
CA VAL A 296 4.98 -21.68 -16.79
C VAL A 296 3.48 -21.67 -17.06
N GLY A 297 3.11 -21.64 -18.32
CA GLY A 297 1.73 -21.63 -18.76
C GLY A 297 1.48 -20.61 -19.87
N LEU A 298 0.43 -20.84 -20.63
CA LEU A 298 0.08 -19.95 -21.74
C LEU A 298 -0.61 -18.69 -21.20
N ALA A 299 -0.15 -17.55 -21.70
CA ALA A 299 -0.88 -16.30 -21.51
C ALA A 299 -2.23 -16.37 -22.25
N PRO A 300 -3.27 -15.69 -21.75
CA PRO A 300 -4.52 -15.52 -22.48
C PRO A 300 -4.25 -14.88 -23.86
N ASP A 301 -5.01 -15.31 -24.87
CA ASP A 301 -4.94 -14.71 -26.20
C ASP A 301 -5.15 -13.20 -26.13
N PHE A 302 -4.35 -12.44 -26.87
CA PHE A 302 -4.43 -10.98 -26.98
C PHE A 302 -4.21 -10.20 -25.68
N ILE A 303 -3.57 -10.81 -24.66
CA ILE A 303 -3.34 -10.14 -23.37
C ILE A 303 -2.57 -8.83 -23.53
N ASP A 304 -1.61 -8.76 -24.42
CA ASP A 304 -0.80 -7.59 -24.75
C ASP A 304 -1.62 -6.42 -25.31
N GLU A 305 -2.78 -6.68 -25.90
CA GLU A 305 -3.67 -5.65 -26.43
C GLU A 305 -4.42 -4.91 -25.35
N TYR A 306 -4.87 -5.59 -24.28
CA TYR A 306 -5.70 -4.99 -23.24
C TYR A 306 -4.98 -4.72 -21.92
N VAL A 307 -3.77 -5.24 -21.71
CA VAL A 307 -2.97 -4.92 -20.52
C VAL A 307 -2.59 -3.44 -20.50
N ARG A 308 -2.75 -2.83 -19.34
CA ARG A 308 -2.42 -1.42 -19.10
C ARG A 308 -0.99 -1.26 -18.64
N LYS A 309 -0.36 -0.15 -19.04
CA LYS A 309 0.89 0.31 -18.44
C LYS A 309 0.57 0.96 -17.09
N PRO A 310 1.32 0.64 -16.01
CA PRO A 310 1.24 1.38 -14.77
C PRO A 310 1.55 2.87 -14.98
N GLU A 311 0.89 3.73 -14.21
CA GLU A 311 0.99 5.18 -14.39
C GLU A 311 2.33 5.76 -13.90
N TYR A 312 2.96 5.13 -12.88
CA TYR A 312 4.12 5.71 -12.24
C TYR A 312 4.97 4.68 -11.51
N GLY A 313 6.27 4.59 -11.83
CA GLY A 313 7.23 3.75 -11.13
C GLY A 313 7.68 4.35 -9.80
N LEU A 314 7.81 3.49 -8.80
CA LEU A 314 8.28 3.84 -7.45
C LEU A 314 9.71 3.38 -7.16
N GLY A 315 10.38 2.78 -8.14
CA GLY A 315 11.68 2.12 -7.99
C GLY A 315 11.57 0.62 -7.75
N ALA A 316 12.63 -0.13 -8.03
CA ALA A 316 12.65 -1.57 -7.86
C ALA A 316 12.81 -1.96 -6.38
N HIS A 317 12.01 -2.92 -5.92
CA HIS A 317 12.06 -3.50 -4.58
C HIS A 317 11.81 -2.50 -3.44
N MET A 318 11.03 -1.46 -3.68
CA MET A 318 10.71 -0.46 -2.66
C MET A 318 9.69 -0.94 -1.63
N ALA A 319 8.91 -1.96 -1.97
CA ALA A 319 7.81 -2.48 -1.17
C ALA A 319 6.83 -1.38 -0.71
N PRO A 320 6.17 -0.66 -1.62
CA PRO A 320 5.19 0.35 -1.26
C PRO A 320 3.96 -0.31 -0.63
N LEU A 321 3.50 0.22 0.49
CA LEU A 321 2.36 -0.30 1.24
C LEU A 321 1.26 0.74 1.41
N GLY A 322 1.45 1.76 2.26
CA GLY A 322 0.46 2.79 2.50
C GLY A 322 0.38 3.82 1.38
N LEU A 323 -0.82 4.28 1.09
CA LEU A 323 -1.12 5.32 0.11
C LEU A 323 -2.18 6.26 0.68
N ALA A 324 -1.93 7.56 0.62
CA ALA A 324 -2.91 8.57 1.01
C ALA A 324 -2.80 9.81 0.11
N PHE A 325 -3.88 10.13 -0.60
CA PHE A 325 -3.99 11.37 -1.36
C PHE A 325 -4.24 12.57 -0.45
N LEU A 326 -3.57 13.67 -0.74
CA LEU A 326 -3.78 14.95 -0.06
C LEU A 326 -5.15 15.52 -0.44
N ARG A 327 -5.99 15.80 0.56
CA ARG A 327 -7.37 16.28 0.37
C ARG A 327 -7.66 17.63 1.00
N GLY A 328 -6.74 18.14 1.75
CA GLY A 328 -6.72 19.44 2.39
C GLY A 328 -5.34 19.50 3.02
N GLY A 329 -4.58 20.52 2.82
CA GLY A 329 -3.19 20.26 2.90
C GLY A 329 -2.29 21.27 3.57
N GLU A 330 -2.86 22.22 4.28
CA GLU A 330 -2.04 23.26 4.87
C GLU A 330 -1.15 22.76 6.02
N ARG A 331 -1.52 21.66 6.70
CA ARG A 331 -0.69 21.05 7.76
C ARG A 331 0.58 20.40 7.23
N MET A 332 0.65 20.06 5.97
CA MET A 332 1.86 19.56 5.31
C MET A 332 2.68 20.66 4.62
N GLY A 333 2.22 21.90 4.69
CA GLY A 333 2.90 23.06 4.12
C GLY A 333 2.69 23.22 2.61
N SER A 334 3.16 24.35 2.08
CA SER A 334 2.96 24.76 0.69
C SER A 334 3.72 23.93 -0.33
N ALA A 335 4.70 23.15 0.08
CA ALA A 335 5.47 22.28 -0.81
C ALA A 335 4.68 21.03 -1.25
N PHE A 336 3.62 20.66 -0.51
CA PHE A 336 2.83 19.47 -0.75
C PHE A 336 1.36 19.84 -0.90
N THR A 337 0.96 20.21 -2.12
CA THR A 337 -0.37 20.79 -2.38
C THR A 337 -1.32 19.88 -3.17
N ASN A 338 -0.82 19.04 -4.05
CA ASN A 338 -1.61 18.13 -4.86
C ASN A 338 -0.81 16.86 -5.16
N GLY A 339 -1.26 15.74 -4.65
CA GLY A 339 -0.59 14.48 -4.84
C GLY A 339 -0.85 13.47 -3.74
N ALA A 340 0.02 12.48 -3.64
CA ALA A 340 -0.13 11.36 -2.73
C ALA A 340 1.15 11.09 -1.94
N PHE A 341 0.97 10.71 -0.67
CA PHE A 341 2.02 10.20 0.19
C PHE A 341 2.04 8.68 0.15
N ILE A 342 3.23 8.10 0.08
CA ILE A 342 3.42 6.65 -0.03
C ILE A 342 4.49 6.22 0.96
N ALA A 343 4.16 5.24 1.81
CA ALA A 343 5.12 4.55 2.65
C ALA A 343 5.77 3.42 1.85
N ARG A 344 7.11 3.45 1.76
CA ARG A 344 7.91 2.39 1.14
C ARG A 344 8.63 1.61 2.24
N HIS A 345 8.17 0.38 2.46
CA HIS A 345 8.63 -0.48 3.56
C HIS A 345 10.09 -0.90 3.43
N GLY A 346 10.61 -0.91 2.21
CA GLY A 346 12.02 -1.09 1.90
C GLY A 346 12.38 -2.50 1.44
N SER A 347 13.50 -2.58 0.71
CA SER A 347 14.00 -3.77 0.05
C SER A 347 14.60 -4.78 1.04
N TRP A 348 14.57 -6.05 0.64
CA TRP A 348 15.26 -7.17 1.30
C TRP A 348 16.22 -7.91 0.35
N ASN A 349 16.17 -7.61 -0.93
CA ASN A 349 16.86 -8.31 -2.01
C ASN A 349 17.65 -7.38 -2.93
N ARG A 350 18.03 -6.21 -2.44
CA ARG A 350 18.77 -5.19 -3.18
C ARG A 350 19.97 -4.68 -2.37
N GLU A 351 21.07 -4.40 -3.03
CA GLU A 351 22.26 -3.77 -2.44
C GLU A 351 22.69 -2.58 -3.31
N PRO A 352 22.75 -1.35 -2.78
CA PRO A 352 22.35 -0.99 -1.41
C PRO A 352 20.86 -1.16 -1.16
N LEU A 353 20.46 -1.29 0.11
CA LEU A 353 19.07 -1.26 0.52
C LEU A 353 18.40 0.05 0.10
N THR A 354 17.15 -0.02 -0.36
CA THR A 354 16.37 1.12 -0.84
C THR A 354 14.94 1.09 -0.32
N GLY A 355 14.24 2.22 -0.43
CA GLY A 355 13.00 2.43 0.30
C GLY A 355 13.30 2.81 1.75
N TYR A 356 12.56 2.26 2.71
CA TYR A 356 12.64 2.64 4.12
C TYR A 356 12.38 4.13 4.32
N ASP A 357 11.37 4.64 3.65
CA ASP A 357 11.05 6.07 3.62
C ASP A 357 9.57 6.32 3.37
N VAL A 358 9.18 7.56 3.49
CA VAL A 358 7.90 8.08 2.99
C VAL A 358 8.22 9.09 1.90
N VAL A 359 7.58 8.94 0.76
CA VAL A 359 7.72 9.84 -0.38
C VAL A 359 6.39 10.48 -0.74
N PHE A 360 6.49 11.62 -1.41
CA PHE A 360 5.37 12.32 -2.04
C PHE A 360 5.50 12.24 -3.55
N VAL A 361 4.43 11.88 -4.22
CA VAL A 361 4.31 11.97 -5.67
C VAL A 361 3.38 13.13 -6.00
N ALA A 362 3.91 14.16 -6.66
CA ALA A 362 3.11 15.30 -7.10
C ALA A 362 2.19 14.90 -8.25
N PHE A 363 0.99 15.46 -8.27
CA PHE A 363 0.03 15.29 -9.36
C PHE A 363 -0.31 16.64 -9.99
N ASP A 364 -0.59 16.63 -11.29
CA ASP A 364 -1.08 17.82 -11.99
C ASP A 364 -2.59 18.04 -11.77
N ALA A 365 -3.11 19.12 -12.35
CA ALA A 365 -4.53 19.47 -12.24
C ALA A 365 -5.46 18.45 -12.92
N ASN A 366 -4.94 17.64 -13.84
CA ASN A 366 -5.68 16.61 -14.57
C ASN A 366 -5.69 15.26 -13.82
N GLY A 367 -5.01 15.19 -12.69
CA GLY A 367 -4.92 13.96 -11.88
C GLY A 367 -3.86 12.98 -12.36
N ASN A 368 -2.83 13.46 -13.05
CA ASN A 368 -1.69 12.66 -13.51
C ASN A 368 -0.49 12.84 -12.57
N PRO A 369 0.23 11.77 -12.22
CA PRO A 369 1.45 11.87 -11.43
C PRO A 369 2.57 12.54 -12.22
N GLN A 370 3.44 13.29 -11.54
CA GLN A 370 4.49 14.12 -12.13
C GLN A 370 5.84 13.91 -11.45
N GLY A 371 6.92 14.08 -12.22
CA GLY A 371 8.28 14.17 -11.72
C GLY A 371 8.79 12.88 -11.08
N LYS A 372 9.69 13.01 -10.13
CA LYS A 372 10.27 11.93 -9.35
C LYS A 372 9.67 11.92 -7.94
N PRO A 373 9.71 10.78 -7.21
CA PRO A 373 9.30 10.74 -5.82
C PRO A 373 10.08 11.76 -4.98
N ILE A 374 9.37 12.53 -4.16
CA ILE A 374 9.96 13.56 -3.31
C ILE A 374 10.07 13.00 -1.89
N PRO A 375 11.26 12.94 -1.28
CA PRO A 375 11.42 12.45 0.09
C PRO A 375 10.64 13.30 1.10
N VAL A 376 9.92 12.65 1.99
CA VAL A 376 9.15 13.27 3.09
C VAL A 376 9.73 12.88 4.45
N LEU A 377 9.90 11.59 4.70
CA LEU A 377 10.60 11.04 5.86
C LEU A 377 11.71 10.10 5.41
N THR A 378 12.89 10.28 5.94
CA THR A 378 14.07 9.47 5.68
C THR A 378 14.80 9.14 6.98
N GLY A 379 15.98 8.49 6.91
CA GLY A 379 16.79 8.20 8.09
C GLY A 379 16.36 6.94 8.85
N PHE A 380 15.51 6.09 8.29
CA PHE A 380 15.16 4.80 8.88
C PHE A 380 16.31 3.80 8.81
N LEU A 381 17.09 3.81 7.73
CA LEU A 381 18.30 2.99 7.64
C LEU A 381 19.41 3.56 8.52
N SER A 382 20.06 2.70 9.28
CA SER A 382 21.23 2.98 10.12
C SER A 382 22.44 2.23 9.59
N GLY A 383 23.19 2.86 8.67
CA GLY A 383 24.28 2.19 7.97
C GLY A 383 23.78 1.25 6.85
N LYS A 384 24.62 0.24 6.51
CA LYS A 384 24.38 -0.61 5.33
C LYS A 384 23.47 -1.82 5.60
N LYS A 385 23.29 -2.21 6.86
CA LYS A 385 22.63 -3.48 7.23
C LYS A 385 21.71 -3.36 8.45
N GLU A 386 21.40 -2.17 8.89
CA GLU A 386 20.56 -1.93 10.05
C GLU A 386 19.46 -0.95 9.72
N THR A 387 18.33 -1.12 10.39
CA THR A 387 17.21 -0.18 10.30
C THR A 387 16.69 0.16 11.70
N ARG A 388 16.37 1.43 11.91
CA ARG A 388 15.67 1.89 13.11
C ARG A 388 14.20 1.54 13.10
N GLY A 389 13.61 1.46 11.91
CA GLY A 389 12.21 1.14 11.71
C GLY A 389 11.88 1.02 10.23
N ARG A 390 10.61 0.72 9.93
CA ARG A 390 10.11 0.57 8.55
C ARG A 390 8.75 1.26 8.41
N PRO A 391 8.64 2.35 7.62
CA PRO A 391 7.36 2.99 7.37
C PRO A 391 6.43 2.03 6.62
N THR A 392 5.21 1.90 7.13
CA THR A 392 4.27 0.89 6.65
C THR A 392 3.01 1.50 6.08
N TRP A 393 2.35 2.39 6.84
CA TRP A 393 1.09 2.99 6.44
C TRP A 393 1.10 4.50 6.62
N VAL A 394 0.23 5.17 5.88
CA VAL A 394 0.04 6.63 5.94
C VAL A 394 -1.44 6.96 6.00
N ALA A 395 -1.79 7.92 6.84
CA ALA A 395 -3.14 8.47 6.94
C ALA A 395 -3.06 9.90 7.46
N PHE A 396 -4.03 10.75 7.12
CA PHE A 396 -4.11 12.10 7.67
C PHE A 396 -4.91 12.10 8.97
N ASP A 397 -4.40 12.78 10.01
CA ASP A 397 -5.21 13.08 11.18
C ASP A 397 -6.29 14.11 10.85
N LYS A 398 -7.19 14.36 11.79
CA LYS A 398 -8.30 15.33 11.59
C LYS A 398 -7.84 16.76 11.31
N THR A 399 -6.59 17.10 11.62
CA THR A 399 -6.01 18.42 11.39
C THR A 399 -5.29 18.55 10.05
N GLY A 400 -5.14 17.44 9.30
CA GLY A 400 -4.40 17.37 8.05
C GLY A 400 -2.91 17.10 8.19
N ALA A 401 -2.41 16.75 9.39
CA ALA A 401 -1.07 16.22 9.58
C ALA A 401 -1.00 14.75 9.15
N LEU A 402 0.16 14.31 8.69
CA LEU A 402 0.37 12.94 8.25
C LEU A 402 0.77 12.05 9.42
N LEU A 403 0.04 10.96 9.62
CA LEU A 403 0.42 9.87 10.50
C LEU A 403 1.10 8.77 9.68
N VAL A 404 2.18 8.22 10.22
CA VAL A 404 2.97 7.15 9.58
C VAL A 404 3.17 6.03 10.59
N SER A 405 2.65 4.84 10.31
CA SER A 405 2.96 3.67 11.13
C SER A 405 4.33 3.10 10.80
N ASP A 406 5.04 2.67 11.81
CA ASP A 406 6.33 2.00 11.77
C ASP A 406 6.16 0.64 12.46
N ASP A 407 5.93 -0.39 11.66
CA ASP A 407 5.59 -1.71 12.19
C ASP A 407 6.75 -2.38 12.94
N THR A 408 7.96 -2.09 12.51
CA THR A 408 9.17 -2.67 13.09
C THR A 408 9.54 -2.02 14.42
N ALA A 409 9.40 -0.70 14.53
CA ALA A 409 9.70 0.04 15.77
C ALA A 409 8.51 0.12 16.74
N GLY A 410 7.29 -0.20 16.27
CA GLY A 410 6.07 -0.09 17.11
C GLY A 410 5.67 1.36 17.40
N ILE A 411 5.89 2.25 16.46
CA ILE A 411 5.64 3.68 16.60
C ILE A 411 4.67 4.16 15.53
N VAL A 412 3.81 5.10 15.87
CA VAL A 412 3.11 5.94 14.89
C VAL A 412 3.72 7.33 14.97
N TRP A 413 4.32 7.75 13.88
CA TRP A 413 4.92 9.07 13.70
C TRP A 413 3.88 10.07 13.22
N ARG A 414 3.99 11.34 13.65
CA ARG A 414 3.17 12.44 13.17
C ARG A 414 4.05 13.49 12.52
N VAL A 415 3.70 13.87 11.30
CA VAL A 415 4.45 14.81 10.46
C VAL A 415 3.57 16.01 10.14
N SER A 416 4.06 17.21 10.38
CA SER A 416 3.33 18.44 10.08
C SER A 416 4.27 19.63 9.85
N ALA A 417 3.79 20.66 9.16
CA ALA A 417 4.48 21.93 9.03
C ALA A 417 4.23 22.79 10.27
N PRO A 418 5.28 23.27 10.99
CA PRO A 418 5.10 24.16 12.14
C PRO A 418 4.37 25.46 11.74
N GLY A 419 3.41 25.87 12.56
CA GLY A 419 2.67 27.12 12.36
C GLY A 419 1.68 27.11 11.18
N ALA A 420 1.59 26.03 10.43
CA ALA A 420 0.51 25.87 9.46
C ALA A 420 -0.83 25.83 10.19
N ALA A 421 -1.80 26.62 9.72
CA ALA A 421 -3.16 26.55 10.22
C ALA A 421 -3.70 25.11 10.04
N ALA A 422 -4.66 24.72 10.87
CA ALA A 422 -5.43 23.53 10.58
C ALA A 422 -6.01 23.69 9.16
N GLY A 423 -5.68 22.77 8.29
CA GLY A 423 -6.19 22.78 6.91
C GLY A 423 -7.71 22.81 6.87
N PRO A 424 -8.29 23.17 5.74
CA PRO A 424 -9.72 23.02 5.55
C PRO A 424 -10.12 21.57 5.82
N ALA A 425 -11.36 21.37 6.25
CA ALA A 425 -11.90 20.02 6.42
C ALA A 425 -11.56 19.17 5.20
N VAL A 426 -11.16 17.93 5.47
CA VAL A 426 -10.83 16.96 4.41
C VAL A 426 -11.92 16.99 3.34
N ARG A 427 -11.56 17.28 2.10
CA ARG A 427 -12.53 17.35 1.00
C ARG A 427 -13.16 15.96 0.82
N PRO A 428 -14.49 15.86 0.80
CA PRO A 428 -15.12 14.60 0.47
C PRO A 428 -14.75 14.18 -0.94
N VAL A 429 -14.38 12.93 -1.10
CA VAL A 429 -14.13 12.35 -2.41
C VAL A 429 -15.45 11.92 -2.99
N VAL A 430 -15.76 12.39 -4.18
CA VAL A 430 -16.86 11.88 -4.98
C VAL A 430 -16.29 10.78 -5.88
N THR A 431 -16.60 9.52 -5.55
CA THR A 431 -16.15 8.40 -6.36
C THR A 431 -16.91 8.38 -7.69
N ALA A 432 -16.18 8.41 -8.79
CA ALA A 432 -16.79 8.28 -10.10
C ALA A 432 -17.29 6.84 -10.33
N ARG A 433 -18.47 6.69 -10.93
CA ARG A 433 -18.97 5.37 -11.38
C ARG A 433 -18.10 4.79 -12.50
N MET A 434 -17.66 5.66 -13.37
CA MET A 434 -16.64 5.45 -14.39
C MET A 434 -15.62 6.55 -14.16
N PRO A 435 -14.31 6.29 -14.29
CA PRO A 435 -13.36 7.38 -14.23
C PRO A 435 -13.81 8.44 -15.24
N ALA A 436 -13.92 9.69 -14.80
CA ALA A 436 -14.04 10.81 -15.73
C ALA A 436 -12.91 10.63 -16.74
N GLN A 437 -13.18 10.92 -17.99
CA GLN A 437 -12.15 10.81 -19.02
C GLN A 437 -11.02 11.78 -18.63
N ARG A 438 -10.02 11.23 -17.98
CA ARG A 438 -8.86 11.95 -17.56
C ARG A 438 -8.03 12.31 -18.78
N GLU A 439 -7.56 13.52 -18.86
CA GLU A 439 -6.59 13.90 -19.87
C GLU A 439 -5.30 13.12 -19.60
N LEU A 440 -4.99 12.19 -20.48
CA LEU A 440 -3.90 11.24 -20.36
C LEU A 440 -2.66 11.85 -21.09
N ASP A 441 -1.99 12.78 -20.43
CA ASP A 441 -0.78 13.34 -20.98
C ASP A 441 0.35 12.33 -20.94
N GLY A 442 0.78 11.91 -22.13
CA GLY A 442 1.97 11.06 -22.32
C GLY A 442 1.84 9.61 -21.89
N ASN A 443 0.67 9.10 -21.53
CA ASN A 443 0.54 7.69 -21.24
C ASN A 443 0.27 6.84 -22.49
N MET A 444 0.53 5.53 -22.41
CA MET A 444 0.44 4.59 -23.51
C MET A 444 -0.96 4.54 -24.15
N GLU A 445 -2.02 4.79 -23.38
CA GLU A 445 -3.38 4.75 -23.91
C GLU A 445 -3.66 5.90 -24.86
N ALA A 446 -3.12 7.10 -24.57
CA ALA A 446 -3.19 8.24 -25.50
C ALA A 446 -2.36 7.97 -26.75
N GLN A 447 -1.19 7.37 -26.61
CA GLN A 447 -0.33 6.96 -27.72
C GLN A 447 -0.98 5.83 -28.56
N TYR A 448 -1.63 4.90 -27.91
CA TYR A 448 -2.35 3.81 -28.58
C TYR A 448 -3.55 4.31 -29.38
N ARG A 449 -4.36 5.21 -28.81
CA ARG A 449 -5.47 5.87 -29.52
C ARG A 449 -5.00 6.75 -30.69
N ALA A 450 -3.86 7.42 -30.52
CA ALA A 450 -3.25 8.20 -31.60
C ALA A 450 -2.75 7.30 -32.74
N GLY A 451 -2.14 6.14 -32.41
CA GLY A 451 -1.71 5.15 -33.38
C GLY A 451 -2.87 4.52 -34.17
N PHE A 452 -3.99 4.24 -33.48
CA PHE A 452 -5.21 3.72 -34.16
C PHE A 452 -5.83 4.71 -35.12
N LYS A 453 -5.84 6.01 -34.78
CA LYS A 453 -6.32 7.06 -35.69
C LYS A 453 -5.44 7.22 -36.91
N GLN A 454 -4.14 7.00 -36.79
CA GLN A 454 -3.23 7.04 -37.94
C GLN A 454 -3.32 5.79 -38.83
N ALA A 455 -3.61 4.63 -38.27
CA ALA A 455 -3.77 3.39 -39.03
C ALA A 455 -5.15 3.25 -39.70
N GLY A 456 -6.19 3.89 -39.17
CA GLY A 456 -7.54 3.89 -39.73
C GLY A 456 -7.85 5.05 -40.68
N GLY A 457 -6.89 5.89 -40.98
CA GLY A 457 -7.02 7.08 -41.81
C GLY A 457 -6.49 6.92 -43.25
N GLN A 458 -6.61 5.70 -43.87
CA GLN A 458 -6.44 5.50 -45.30
C GLN A 458 -7.75 5.02 -45.92
#